data_c435365601459082c8f0b196d3aadd98
#
_entry.id   c435365601459082c8f0b196d3aadd98
#
_cell.length_a   1.000
_cell.length_b   1.000
_cell.length_c   1.000
_cell.angle_alpha   90.00
_cell.angle_beta   90.00
_cell.angle_gamma   90.00
#
_symmetry.space_group_name_H-M   'P 1'
#
loop_
_entity.id
_entity.type
_entity.pdbx_description
1 polymer ?
#
loop_
_entity_poly.entity_id
_entity_poly.type
_entity_poly.pdbx_seq_one_letter_code
_entity_poly.pdbx_strand_id
1 'polypeptide(L)'
;VVYTGTHDNNTTRGWYAESPEDVRDYMRRALSISGNDVAMDLIRFAMSTNALYAIFPIQDVLNLGSLDRMNCPGLAQGWWKFRYTADMLTDNHAAGLAYLVGLYNRE
;
A
#
# COMPACT_ATOMS: atom_id res chain seq x y z
N VAL A 1 1.96 9.57 13.14
CA VAL A 1 1.30 9.21 11.88
C VAL A 1 2.18 8.27 11.07
N VAL A 2 1.61 7.18 10.60
CA VAL A 2 2.27 6.24 9.71
C VAL A 2 1.45 6.07 8.43
N TYR A 3 2.12 5.97 7.29
CA TYR A 3 1.46 5.68 6.00
C TYR A 3 2.39 4.85 5.12
N THR A 4 1.78 4.08 4.21
CA THR A 4 2.54 3.24 3.28
C THR A 4 3.11 4.05 2.12
N GLY A 5 2.59 5.25 1.89
CA GLY A 5 3.11 6.16 0.88
C GLY A 5 2.27 7.42 0.78
N THR A 6 2.78 8.39 0.01
CA THR A 6 2.10 9.65 -0.26
C THR A 6 1.80 9.75 -1.76
N HIS A 7 1.17 10.86 -2.17
CA HIS A 7 0.90 11.11 -3.59
C HIS A 7 2.15 11.17 -4.45
N ASP A 8 3.33 11.46 -3.87
CA ASP A 8 4.60 11.53 -4.60
C ASP A 8 5.32 10.20 -4.69
N ASN A 9 4.91 9.21 -3.93
CA ASN A 9 5.51 7.88 -3.96
C ASN A 9 4.84 7.01 -5.03
N ASN A 10 5.57 6.01 -5.52
CA ASN A 10 4.94 4.93 -6.28
C ASN A 10 3.97 4.18 -5.36
N THR A 11 3.05 3.41 -5.95
CA THR A 11 2.25 2.46 -5.17
C THR A 11 3.18 1.43 -4.53
N THR A 12 2.76 0.82 -3.44
CA THR A 12 3.58 -0.19 -2.75
C THR A 12 3.90 -1.36 -3.67
N ARG A 13 2.91 -1.88 -4.38
CA ARG A 13 3.12 -2.98 -5.33
C ARG A 13 4.07 -2.58 -6.45
N GLY A 14 3.93 -1.38 -7.01
CA GLY A 14 4.81 -0.89 -8.06
C GLY A 14 6.23 -0.72 -7.57
N TRP A 15 6.42 -0.15 -6.40
CA TRP A 15 7.74 -0.01 -5.78
C TRP A 15 8.41 -1.37 -5.61
N TYR A 16 7.68 -2.34 -5.08
CA TYR A 16 8.22 -3.68 -4.86
C TYR A 16 8.61 -4.34 -6.18
N ALA A 17 7.74 -4.25 -7.19
CA ALA A 17 8.01 -4.85 -8.49
C ALA A 17 9.24 -4.25 -9.19
N GLU A 18 9.47 -2.96 -9.01
CA GLU A 18 10.58 -2.23 -9.63
C GLU A 18 11.87 -2.29 -8.81
N SER A 19 11.82 -2.77 -7.57
CA SER A 19 12.99 -2.86 -6.71
C SER A 19 13.89 -4.03 -7.12
N PRO A 20 15.22 -3.90 -6.92
CA PRO A 20 16.13 -5.02 -7.14
C PRO A 20 15.81 -6.21 -6.24
N GLU A 21 16.18 -7.41 -6.68
CA GLU A 21 15.86 -8.64 -5.95
C GLU A 21 16.48 -8.67 -4.54
N ASP A 22 17.65 -8.12 -4.37
CA ASP A 22 18.28 -8.05 -3.04
C ASP A 22 17.46 -7.22 -2.06
N VAL A 23 16.85 -6.12 -2.53
CA VAL A 23 15.96 -5.28 -1.71
C VAL A 23 14.68 -6.04 -1.38
N ARG A 24 14.08 -6.69 -2.38
CA ARG A 24 12.86 -7.48 -2.17
C ARG A 24 13.10 -8.64 -1.19
N ASP A 25 14.21 -9.34 -1.35
CA ASP A 25 14.58 -10.44 -0.47
C ASP A 25 14.78 -9.95 0.98
N TYR A 26 15.48 -8.84 1.15
CA TYR A 26 15.66 -8.24 2.47
C TYR A 26 14.33 -7.90 3.12
N MET A 27 13.42 -7.29 2.37
CA MET A 27 12.11 -6.93 2.86
C MET A 27 11.30 -8.16 3.28
N ARG A 28 11.29 -9.19 2.45
CA ARG A 28 10.58 -10.44 2.77
C ARG A 28 11.08 -11.05 4.07
N ARG A 29 12.40 -11.07 4.26
CA ARG A 29 13.00 -11.63 5.47
C ARG A 29 12.78 -10.74 6.70
N ALA A 30 12.95 -9.43 6.54
CA ALA A 30 12.80 -8.47 7.65
C ALA A 30 11.37 -8.45 8.19
N LEU A 31 10.37 -8.56 7.31
CA LEU A 31 8.96 -8.48 7.69
C LEU A 31 8.30 -9.86 7.81
N SER A 32 9.01 -10.94 7.50
CA SER A 32 8.49 -12.32 7.53
C SER A 32 7.26 -12.46 6.62
N ILE A 33 7.36 -11.96 5.38
CA ILE A 33 6.27 -11.99 4.39
C ILE A 33 6.69 -12.77 3.15
N SER A 34 5.68 -13.21 2.36
CA SER A 34 5.93 -13.91 1.10
C SER A 34 6.24 -12.98 -0.06
N GLY A 35 5.73 -11.75 -0.02
CA GLY A 35 5.79 -10.81 -1.13
C GLY A 35 4.66 -10.97 -2.15
N ASN A 36 3.77 -11.95 -1.95
CA ASN A 36 2.64 -12.18 -2.87
C ASN A 36 1.51 -11.17 -2.70
N ASP A 37 1.43 -10.51 -1.56
CA ASP A 37 0.42 -9.50 -1.26
C ASP A 37 1.08 -8.34 -0.51
N VAL A 38 2.11 -7.77 -1.11
CA VAL A 38 3.02 -6.84 -0.45
C VAL A 38 2.32 -5.57 0.04
N ALA A 39 1.34 -5.07 -0.71
CA ALA A 39 0.62 -3.86 -0.30
C ALA A 39 -0.14 -4.09 1.00
N MET A 40 -0.89 -5.18 1.11
CA MET A 40 -1.62 -5.51 2.34
C MET A 40 -0.67 -5.85 3.48
N ASP A 41 0.46 -6.50 3.18
CA ASP A 41 1.49 -6.78 4.19
C ASP A 41 2.05 -5.50 4.81
N LEU A 42 2.33 -4.47 4.00
CA LEU A 42 2.79 -3.18 4.51
C LEU A 42 1.70 -2.43 5.27
N ILE A 43 0.45 -2.51 4.83
CA ILE A 43 -0.68 -1.94 5.58
C ILE A 43 -0.76 -2.60 6.97
N ARG A 44 -0.66 -3.92 7.02
CA ARG A 44 -0.65 -4.67 8.29
C ARG A 44 0.51 -4.23 9.18
N PHE A 45 1.71 -4.13 8.62
CA PHE A 45 2.88 -3.69 9.39
C PHE A 45 2.68 -2.27 9.95
N ALA A 46 2.17 -1.34 9.13
CA ALA A 46 1.89 0.02 9.58
C ALA A 46 0.84 0.05 10.70
N MET A 47 -0.21 -0.77 10.59
CA MET A 47 -1.23 -0.84 11.63
C MET A 47 -0.71 -1.43 12.96
N SER A 48 0.35 -2.23 12.91
CA SER A 48 0.95 -2.82 14.09
C SER A 48 1.82 -1.84 14.90
N THR A 49 2.09 -0.65 14.34
CA THR A 49 2.92 0.35 15.01
C THR A 49 2.15 1.10 16.10
N ASN A 50 2.86 1.89 16.89
CA ASN A 50 2.28 2.71 17.95
C ASN A 50 1.77 4.06 17.44
N ALA A 51 1.80 4.32 16.13
CA ALA A 51 1.33 5.58 15.56
C ALA A 51 -0.16 5.78 15.85
N LEU A 52 -0.54 7.00 16.22
CA LEU A 52 -1.93 7.32 16.51
C LEU A 52 -2.81 7.19 15.27
N TYR A 53 -2.30 7.60 14.11
CA TYR A 53 -3.00 7.50 12.83
C TYR A 53 -2.21 6.64 11.85
N ALA A 54 -2.91 5.74 11.16
CA ALA A 54 -2.37 4.95 10.06
C ALA A 54 -3.20 5.28 8.80
N ILE A 55 -2.55 5.81 7.77
CA ILE A 55 -3.20 6.32 6.56
C ILE A 55 -2.62 5.60 5.35
N PHE A 56 -3.48 5.13 4.46
CA PHE A 56 -3.07 4.34 3.30
C PHE A 56 -3.68 4.89 2.02
N PRO A 57 -2.90 4.98 0.93
CA PRO A 57 -3.48 5.29 -0.37
C PRO A 57 -4.46 4.20 -0.79
N ILE A 58 -5.55 4.58 -1.44
CA ILE A 58 -6.52 3.60 -1.95
C ILE A 58 -5.86 2.65 -2.95
N GLN A 59 -4.84 3.10 -3.68
CA GLN A 59 -4.10 2.26 -4.61
C GLN A 59 -3.45 1.07 -3.90
N ASP A 60 -2.97 1.26 -2.67
CA ASP A 60 -2.38 0.17 -1.89
C ASP A 60 -3.45 -0.79 -1.37
N VAL A 61 -4.60 -0.28 -0.94
CA VAL A 61 -5.74 -1.11 -0.54
C VAL A 61 -6.20 -2.00 -1.70
N LEU A 62 -6.22 -1.44 -2.92
CA LEU A 62 -6.62 -2.17 -4.13
C LEU A 62 -5.48 -2.98 -4.74
N ASN A 63 -4.27 -2.91 -4.19
CA ASN A 63 -3.09 -3.63 -4.67
C ASN A 63 -2.74 -3.30 -6.12
N LEU A 64 -2.75 -2.00 -6.46
CA LEU A 64 -2.49 -1.53 -7.82
C LEU A 64 -1.01 -1.25 -8.04
N GLY A 65 -0.56 -1.39 -9.30
CA GLY A 65 0.82 -1.20 -9.69
C GLY A 65 1.16 0.23 -10.09
N SER A 66 2.37 0.42 -10.66
CA SER A 66 2.95 1.74 -10.96
C SER A 66 2.12 2.60 -11.89
N LEU A 67 1.31 1.99 -12.77
CA LEU A 67 0.47 2.74 -13.70
C LEU A 67 -0.63 3.55 -13.00
N ASP A 68 -0.92 3.23 -11.77
CA ASP A 68 -2.00 3.84 -11.00
C ASP A 68 -1.52 4.82 -9.93
N ARG A 69 -0.25 5.20 -9.96
CA ARG A 69 0.26 6.19 -9.00
C ARG A 69 -0.35 7.57 -9.29
N MET A 70 -0.51 8.35 -8.23
CA MET A 70 -1.13 9.68 -8.34
C MET A 70 -0.20 10.68 -9.03
N ASN A 71 1.07 10.72 -8.66
CA ASN A 71 2.03 11.68 -9.16
C ASN A 71 3.40 11.04 -9.33
N CYS A 72 4.20 11.60 -10.23
CA CYS A 72 5.61 11.25 -10.38
C CYS A 72 6.44 12.54 -10.29
N PRO A 73 7.22 12.74 -9.21
CA PRO A 73 8.01 13.96 -9.04
C PRO A 73 8.91 14.21 -10.23
N GLY A 74 8.98 15.48 -10.66
CA GLY A 74 9.80 15.90 -11.80
C GLY A 74 9.11 15.79 -13.16
N LEU A 75 7.89 15.24 -13.24
CA LEU A 75 7.11 15.16 -14.47
C LEU A 75 5.85 16.01 -14.34
N ALA A 76 5.69 16.96 -15.26
CA ALA A 76 4.66 17.99 -15.15
C ALA A 76 3.29 17.57 -15.71
N GLN A 77 3.23 16.53 -16.55
CA GLN A 77 2.01 16.16 -17.28
C GLN A 77 1.73 14.66 -17.14
N GLY A 78 0.46 14.31 -17.28
CA GLY A 78 0.03 12.91 -17.29
C GLY A 78 -0.26 12.33 -15.91
N TRP A 79 -0.15 13.14 -14.86
CA TRP A 79 -0.33 12.70 -13.48
C TRP A 79 -1.53 13.38 -12.83
N TRP A 80 -1.92 12.95 -11.61
CA TRP A 80 -3.09 13.44 -10.87
C TRP A 80 -4.40 13.05 -11.56
N LYS A 81 -4.38 11.94 -12.33
CA LYS A 81 -5.52 11.48 -13.12
C LYS A 81 -6.08 10.14 -12.64
N PHE A 82 -5.48 9.55 -11.62
CA PHE A 82 -5.93 8.26 -11.13
C PHE A 82 -7.40 8.32 -10.72
N ARG A 83 -8.15 7.33 -11.13
CA ARG A 83 -9.54 7.12 -10.75
C ARG A 83 -9.77 5.63 -10.55
N TYR A 84 -10.73 5.30 -9.70
CA TYR A 84 -11.19 3.93 -9.58
C TYR A 84 -12.72 3.92 -9.62
N THR A 85 -13.28 2.76 -9.99
CA THR A 85 -14.74 2.56 -10.02
C THR A 85 -15.18 1.83 -8.77
N ALA A 86 -16.48 1.94 -8.42
CA ALA A 86 -17.01 1.35 -7.21
C ALA A 86 -16.83 -0.18 -7.15
N ASP A 87 -16.87 -0.84 -8.31
CA ASP A 87 -16.70 -2.30 -8.40
C ASP A 87 -15.28 -2.76 -8.12
N MET A 88 -14.28 -1.87 -8.19
CA MET A 88 -12.89 -2.22 -7.82
C MET A 88 -12.71 -2.35 -6.31
N LEU A 89 -13.52 -1.64 -5.52
CA LEU A 89 -13.47 -1.71 -4.06
C LEU A 89 -14.54 -2.70 -3.58
N THR A 90 -14.12 -3.91 -3.29
CA THR A 90 -15.02 -5.02 -2.97
C THR A 90 -15.25 -5.17 -1.46
N ASP A 91 -16.23 -5.99 -1.09
CA ASP A 91 -16.46 -6.36 0.30
C ASP A 91 -15.26 -7.07 0.93
N ASN A 92 -14.47 -7.79 0.14
CA ASN A 92 -13.25 -8.43 0.61
C ASN A 92 -12.21 -7.42 1.06
N HIS A 93 -12.08 -6.29 0.36
CA HIS A 93 -11.18 -5.20 0.79
C HIS A 93 -11.63 -4.64 2.14
N ALA A 94 -12.92 -4.37 2.28
CA ALA A 94 -13.48 -3.85 3.52
C ALA A 94 -13.30 -4.84 4.68
N ALA A 95 -13.57 -6.12 4.43
CA ALA A 95 -13.43 -7.16 5.45
C ALA A 95 -11.97 -7.33 5.88
N GLY A 96 -11.02 -7.28 4.94
CA GLY A 96 -9.59 -7.37 5.24
C GLY A 96 -9.11 -6.22 6.11
N LEU A 97 -9.52 -4.99 5.79
CA LEU A 97 -9.18 -3.82 6.61
C LEU A 97 -9.84 -3.90 7.99
N ALA A 98 -11.10 -4.28 8.06
CA ALA A 98 -11.81 -4.42 9.34
C ALA A 98 -11.13 -5.45 10.25
N TYR A 99 -10.67 -6.57 9.68
CA TYR A 99 -9.93 -7.58 10.42
C TYR A 99 -8.67 -7.00 11.05
N LEU A 100 -7.88 -6.24 10.27
CA LEU A 100 -6.64 -5.64 10.76
C LEU A 100 -6.91 -4.57 11.83
N VAL A 101 -7.95 -3.76 11.64
CA VAL A 101 -8.37 -2.76 12.61
C VAL A 101 -8.68 -3.41 13.97
N GLY A 102 -9.43 -4.50 13.96
CA GLY A 102 -9.75 -5.24 15.18
C GLY A 102 -8.52 -5.90 15.79
N LEU A 103 -7.69 -6.55 14.96
CA LEU A 103 -6.50 -7.27 15.42
C LEU A 103 -5.51 -6.35 16.14
N TYR A 104 -5.35 -5.13 15.65
CA TYR A 104 -4.37 -4.17 16.19
C TYR A 104 -5.02 -3.06 17.04
N ASN A 105 -6.26 -3.25 17.45
CA ASN A 105 -6.98 -2.35 18.37
C ASN A 105 -7.02 -0.89 17.90
N ARG A 106 -7.33 -0.68 16.63
CA ARG A 106 -7.43 0.65 16.04
C ARG A 106 -8.88 1.14 15.88
N GLU A 107 -9.77 0.57 16.64
CA GLU A 107 -11.18 0.96 16.67
C GLU A 107 -11.40 2.28 17.41
#